data_e2d1c064ddbae5e36e447ac2a32bfcd5
#
_entry.id   e2d1c064ddbae5e36e447ac2a32bfcd5
#
_cell.length_a   1.000
_cell.length_b   1.000
_cell.length_c   1.000
_cell.angle_alpha   90.00
_cell.angle_beta   90.00
_cell.angle_gamma   90.00
#
_symmetry.space_group_name_H-M   'P 1'
#
loop_
_entity.id
_entity.type
_entity.pdbx_description
1 polymer ?
#
loop_
_entity_poly.entity_id
_entity_poly.type
_entity_poly.pdbx_seq_one_letter_code
_entity_poly.pdbx_strand_id
1 'polypeptide(L)'
;MLETDNYEKFKKDILQLAGIDLNSYKEKQMRRRINTLITKNNVKTYNDYVALIKKDKEKFDQFINFLTINVSEFYRNPDQWKILEGQVFPELIKKFGKNLKIWSAACSTGDEPYSLVMALSRQVPLAN
;
A
#
# COMPACT_ATOMS: atom_id res chain seq x y z
N MET A 1 -19.87 18.28 5.35
CA MET A 1 -20.02 16.82 5.35
C MET A 1 -20.51 16.39 3.98
N LEU A 2 -19.79 15.51 3.33
CA LEU A 2 -20.18 15.01 2.01
C LEU A 2 -21.31 13.99 2.18
N GLU A 3 -22.41 14.18 1.46
CA GLU A 3 -23.60 13.36 1.59
C GLU A 3 -23.35 11.91 1.12
N THR A 4 -24.00 10.95 1.79
CA THR A 4 -23.81 9.52 1.56
C THR A 4 -24.23 9.10 0.14
N ASP A 5 -25.26 9.72 -0.41
CA ASP A 5 -25.80 9.42 -1.73
C ASP A 5 -24.83 9.71 -2.89
N ASN A 6 -23.92 10.66 -2.68
CA ASN A 6 -22.94 11.04 -3.69
C ASN A 6 -21.73 10.10 -3.75
N TYR A 7 -21.46 9.34 -2.69
CA TYR A 7 -20.31 8.43 -2.66
C TYR A 7 -20.51 7.21 -3.56
N GLU A 8 -21.70 6.66 -3.62
CA GLU A 8 -22.01 5.54 -4.52
C GLU A 8 -21.82 5.94 -6.00
N LYS A 9 -22.28 7.15 -6.35
CA LYS A 9 -22.03 7.70 -7.68
C LYS A 9 -20.54 7.92 -7.93
N PHE A 10 -19.83 8.47 -6.95
CA PHE A 10 -18.39 8.69 -7.01
C PHE A 10 -17.64 7.39 -7.29
N LYS A 11 -17.97 6.29 -6.62
CA LYS A 11 -17.37 4.97 -6.88
C LYS A 11 -17.56 4.52 -8.32
N LYS A 12 -18.74 4.71 -8.89
CA LYS A 12 -19.04 4.37 -10.30
C LYS A 12 -18.24 5.26 -11.27
N ASP A 13 -18.17 6.55 -10.99
CA ASP A 13 -17.42 7.50 -11.81
C ASP A 13 -15.91 7.16 -11.82
N ILE A 14 -15.36 6.79 -10.68
CA ILE A 14 -13.95 6.39 -10.55
C ILE A 14 -13.68 5.05 -11.25
N LEU A 15 -14.59 4.09 -11.13
CA LEU A 15 -14.45 2.82 -11.86
C LEU A 15 -14.39 3.06 -13.39
N GLN A 16 -15.27 3.93 -13.89
CA GLN A 16 -15.31 4.26 -15.30
C GLN A 16 -14.08 5.05 -15.76
N LEU A 17 -13.61 5.99 -14.93
CA LEU A 17 -12.50 6.88 -15.27
C LEU A 17 -11.12 6.23 -15.13
N ALA A 18 -10.91 5.47 -14.06
CA ALA A 18 -9.61 4.95 -13.66
C ALA A 18 -9.53 3.41 -13.68
N GLY A 19 -10.64 2.72 -13.86
CA GLY A 19 -10.68 1.25 -13.78
C GLY A 19 -10.48 0.71 -12.36
N ILE A 20 -10.60 1.56 -11.34
CA ILE A 20 -10.41 1.19 -9.94
C ILE A 20 -11.75 1.00 -9.27
N ASP A 21 -12.00 -0.21 -8.76
CA ASP A 21 -13.20 -0.50 -7.98
C ASP A 21 -12.96 -0.17 -6.50
N LEU A 22 -13.55 0.93 -6.06
CA LEU A 22 -13.44 1.38 -4.66
C LEU A 22 -14.16 0.46 -3.67
N ASN A 23 -15.04 -0.45 -4.13
CA ASN A 23 -15.65 -1.46 -3.28
C ASN A 23 -14.64 -2.51 -2.79
N SER A 24 -13.49 -2.65 -3.44
CA SER A 24 -12.40 -3.54 -3.03
C SER A 24 -11.68 -3.06 -1.78
N TYR A 25 -11.93 -1.84 -1.33
CA TYR A 25 -11.29 -1.23 -0.16
C TYR A 25 -12.28 -1.11 1.00
N LYS A 26 -11.75 -1.02 2.23
CA LYS A 26 -12.57 -0.73 3.41
C LYS A 26 -13.19 0.67 3.28
N GLU A 27 -14.49 0.74 3.16
CA GLU A 27 -15.23 1.96 2.83
C GLU A 27 -14.91 3.13 3.75
N LYS A 28 -14.97 2.92 5.06
CA LYS A 28 -14.72 3.99 6.05
C LYS A 28 -13.33 4.63 5.91
N GLN A 29 -12.30 3.81 5.67
CA GLN A 29 -10.94 4.29 5.51
C GLN A 29 -10.75 5.00 4.17
N MET A 30 -11.31 4.43 3.10
CA MET A 30 -11.21 5.00 1.77
C MET A 30 -11.95 6.35 1.68
N ARG A 31 -13.15 6.44 2.22
CA ARG A 31 -13.89 7.72 2.28
C ARG A 31 -13.11 8.81 3.01
N ARG A 32 -12.50 8.48 4.14
CA ARG A 32 -11.69 9.44 4.90
C ARG A 32 -10.51 9.95 4.07
N ARG A 33 -9.83 9.06 3.34
CA ARG A 33 -8.72 9.45 2.46
C ARG A 33 -9.17 10.36 1.32
N ILE A 34 -10.27 10.00 0.67
CA ILE A 34 -10.84 10.78 -0.42
C ILE A 34 -11.29 12.15 0.07
N ASN A 35 -11.94 12.22 1.22
CA ASN A 35 -12.35 13.49 1.82
C ASN A 35 -11.16 14.39 2.12
N THR A 36 -10.04 13.81 2.57
CA THR A 36 -8.78 14.56 2.76
C THR A 36 -8.30 15.18 1.46
N LEU A 37 -8.32 14.43 0.36
CA LEU A 37 -7.93 14.95 -0.97
C LEU A 37 -8.87 16.05 -1.47
N ILE A 38 -10.17 15.86 -1.31
CA ILE A 38 -11.19 16.83 -1.69
C ILE A 38 -10.95 18.15 -0.95
N THR A 39 -10.76 18.08 0.36
CA THR A 39 -10.46 19.25 1.19
C THR A 39 -9.14 19.92 0.78
N LYS A 40 -8.10 19.13 0.55
CA LYS A 40 -6.78 19.63 0.15
C LYS A 40 -6.82 20.38 -1.20
N ASN A 41 -7.70 19.98 -2.09
CA ASN A 41 -7.86 20.62 -3.39
C ASN A 41 -8.92 21.75 -3.40
N ASN A 42 -9.41 22.15 -2.23
CA ASN A 42 -10.41 23.20 -2.07
C ASN A 42 -11.72 22.95 -2.84
N VAL A 43 -12.08 21.67 -2.98
CA VAL A 43 -13.32 21.24 -3.62
C VAL A 43 -14.33 20.87 -2.55
N LYS A 44 -15.61 21.06 -2.82
CA LYS A 44 -16.67 20.86 -1.81
C LYS A 44 -17.46 19.58 -1.98
N THR A 45 -17.55 19.03 -3.20
CA THR A 45 -18.36 17.85 -3.51
C THR A 45 -17.58 16.79 -4.25
N TYR A 46 -18.09 15.55 -4.22
CA TYR A 46 -17.53 14.45 -5.01
C TYR A 46 -17.60 14.74 -6.52
N ASN A 47 -18.71 15.29 -6.99
CA ASN A 47 -18.90 15.63 -8.39
C ASN A 47 -17.88 16.67 -8.89
N ASP A 48 -17.63 17.70 -8.09
CA ASP A 48 -16.64 18.73 -8.39
C ASP A 48 -15.22 18.13 -8.43
N TYR A 49 -14.93 17.19 -7.55
CA TYR A 49 -13.65 16.50 -7.53
C TYR A 49 -13.46 15.62 -8.76
N VAL A 50 -14.47 14.87 -9.17
CA VAL A 50 -14.44 14.09 -10.42
C VAL A 50 -14.21 14.99 -11.63
N ALA A 51 -14.89 16.13 -11.69
CA ALA A 51 -14.68 17.11 -12.76
C ALA A 51 -13.24 17.64 -12.77
N LEU A 52 -12.67 17.92 -11.60
CA LEU A 52 -11.29 18.37 -11.46
C LEU A 52 -10.28 17.34 -11.99
N ILE A 53 -10.38 16.09 -11.57
CA ILE A 53 -9.45 15.03 -11.99
C ILE A 53 -9.61 14.64 -13.47
N LYS A 54 -10.79 14.82 -14.06
CA LYS A 54 -10.99 14.66 -15.50
C LYS A 54 -10.29 15.73 -16.32
N LYS A 55 -10.22 16.94 -15.80
CA LYS A 55 -9.68 18.11 -16.49
C LYS A 55 -8.18 18.27 -16.31
N ASP A 56 -7.66 17.89 -15.15
CA ASP A 56 -6.27 18.12 -14.75
C ASP A 56 -5.57 16.79 -14.50
N LYS A 57 -4.62 16.45 -15.37
CA LYS A 57 -3.86 15.21 -15.30
C LYS A 57 -3.01 15.10 -14.03
N GLU A 58 -2.43 16.20 -13.57
CA GLU A 58 -1.64 16.19 -12.32
C GLU A 58 -2.50 15.83 -11.11
N LYS A 59 -3.74 16.35 -11.09
CA LYS A 59 -4.70 16.03 -10.04
C LYS A 59 -5.18 14.59 -10.12
N PHE A 60 -5.34 14.05 -11.32
CA PHE A 60 -5.65 12.65 -11.52
C PHE A 60 -4.49 11.76 -11.02
N ASP A 61 -3.26 12.06 -11.40
CA ASP A 61 -2.09 11.30 -10.97
C ASP A 61 -1.91 11.37 -9.45
N GLN A 62 -2.14 12.54 -8.84
CA GLN A 62 -2.16 12.71 -7.39
C GLN A 62 -3.20 11.81 -6.71
N PHE A 63 -4.40 11.73 -7.29
CA PHE A 63 -5.47 10.87 -6.80
C PHE A 63 -5.07 9.39 -6.85
N ILE A 64 -4.57 8.91 -7.98
CA ILE A 64 -4.13 7.53 -8.15
C ILE A 64 -3.01 7.19 -7.15
N ASN A 65 -2.00 8.04 -7.06
CA ASN A 65 -0.88 7.83 -6.13
C ASN A 65 -1.33 7.81 -4.67
N PHE A 66 -2.31 8.62 -4.31
CA PHE A 66 -2.85 8.66 -2.96
C PHE A 66 -3.67 7.42 -2.61
N LEU A 67 -4.46 6.90 -3.57
CA LEU A 67 -5.23 5.68 -3.37
C LEU A 67 -4.35 4.45 -3.23
N THR A 68 -3.32 4.35 -4.05
CA THR A 68 -2.44 3.18 -4.14
C THR A 68 -1.29 3.23 -3.13
N ILE A 69 -1.30 4.10 -2.14
CA ILE A 69 -0.20 4.39 -1.19
C ILE A 69 0.85 3.27 -1.18
N ASN A 70 1.88 3.45 -1.99
CA ASN A 70 3.02 2.55 -2.05
C ASN A 70 4.04 3.02 -1.01
N VAL A 71 3.97 2.42 0.18
CA VAL A 71 5.02 2.59 1.19
C VAL A 71 5.98 1.44 1.03
N SER A 72 7.25 1.76 0.74
CA SER A 72 8.35 0.79 0.78
C SER A 72 9.41 1.32 1.71
N GLU A 73 9.80 0.53 2.70
CA GLU A 73 10.82 0.88 3.68
C GLU A 73 11.48 -0.38 4.23
N PHE A 74 12.71 -0.22 4.71
CA PHE A 74 13.40 -1.29 5.42
C PHE A 74 12.62 -1.66 6.69
N TYR A 75 12.51 -2.98 6.96
CA TYR A 75 11.78 -3.51 8.11
C TYR A 75 10.34 -2.98 8.23
N ARG A 76 9.66 -2.79 7.11
CA ARG A 76 8.25 -2.39 7.09
C ARG A 76 7.41 -3.33 7.94
N ASN A 77 6.52 -2.78 8.78
CA ASN A 77 5.77 -3.50 9.80
C ASN A 77 6.69 -4.19 10.83
N PRO A 78 7.38 -3.44 11.67
CA PRO A 78 8.43 -3.97 12.56
C PRO A 78 7.99 -5.14 13.44
N ASP A 79 6.73 -5.18 13.87
CA ASP A 79 6.22 -6.28 14.70
C ASP A 79 6.21 -7.61 13.97
N GLN A 80 5.97 -7.61 12.66
CA GLN A 80 6.07 -8.81 11.83
C GLN A 80 7.53 -9.28 11.71
N TRP A 81 8.48 -8.36 11.60
CA TRP A 81 9.91 -8.68 11.57
C TRP A 81 10.39 -9.28 12.89
N LYS A 82 9.88 -8.82 14.02
CA LYS A 82 10.16 -9.43 15.33
C LYS A 82 9.73 -10.90 15.38
N ILE A 83 8.57 -11.21 14.82
CA ILE A 83 8.07 -12.60 14.74
C ILE A 83 8.94 -13.42 13.79
N LEU A 84 9.28 -12.88 12.63
CA LEU A 84 10.16 -13.55 11.66
C LEU A 84 11.52 -13.88 12.28
N GLU A 85 12.19 -12.91 12.89
CA GLU A 85 13.50 -13.09 13.49
C GLU A 85 13.48 -13.96 14.74
N GLY A 86 12.43 -13.87 15.55
CA GLY A 86 12.32 -14.57 16.83
C GLY A 86 11.79 -15.99 16.74
N GLN A 87 10.96 -16.29 15.75
CA GLN A 87 10.26 -17.58 15.65
C GLN A 87 10.44 -18.26 14.30
N VAL A 88 10.16 -17.59 13.21
CA VAL A 88 10.09 -18.20 11.87
C VAL A 88 11.46 -18.56 11.32
N PHE A 89 12.40 -17.62 11.31
CA PHE A 89 13.74 -17.87 10.77
C PHE A 89 14.52 -18.93 11.57
N PRO A 90 14.53 -18.91 12.91
CA PRO A 90 15.17 -19.98 13.68
C PRO A 90 14.59 -21.36 13.38
N GLU A 91 13.28 -21.47 13.23
CA GLU A 91 12.63 -22.74 12.90
C GLU A 91 12.98 -23.23 11.50
N LEU A 92 12.97 -22.33 10.50
CA LEU A 92 13.33 -22.66 9.13
C LEU A 92 14.80 -23.06 9.00
N ILE A 93 15.69 -22.37 9.69
CA ILE A 93 17.13 -22.68 9.69
C ILE A 93 17.37 -24.02 10.36
N LYS A 94 16.68 -24.32 11.45
CA LYS A 94 16.76 -25.62 12.11
C LYS A 94 16.34 -26.76 11.18
N LYS A 95 15.30 -26.54 10.36
CA LYS A 95 14.77 -27.59 9.47
C LYS A 95 15.56 -27.75 8.19
N PHE A 96 15.99 -26.66 7.58
CA PHE A 96 16.59 -26.65 6.22
C PHE A 96 18.07 -26.23 6.20
N GLY A 97 18.63 -25.78 7.33
CA GLY A 97 19.99 -25.28 7.38
C GLY A 97 20.20 -24.05 6.50
N LYS A 98 21.28 -24.05 5.75
CA LYS A 98 21.64 -22.97 4.83
C LYS A 98 20.97 -23.06 3.45
N ASN A 99 20.17 -24.09 3.20
CA ASN A 99 19.51 -24.34 1.93
C ASN A 99 18.15 -23.66 1.81
N LEU A 100 18.03 -22.44 2.30
CA LEU A 100 16.81 -21.65 2.21
C LEU A 100 16.73 -20.91 0.87
N LYS A 101 15.57 -21.00 0.24
CA LYS A 101 15.20 -20.18 -0.90
C LYS A 101 14.03 -19.30 -0.51
N ILE A 102 14.18 -17.99 -0.63
CA ILE A 102 13.18 -17.02 -0.22
C ILE A 102 12.81 -16.15 -1.42
N TRP A 103 11.51 -16.00 -1.63
CA TRP A 103 10.97 -15.14 -2.66
C TRP A 103 10.24 -13.96 -2.01
N SER A 104 10.71 -12.74 -2.29
CA SER A 104 10.02 -11.51 -1.91
C SER A 104 9.13 -11.06 -3.06
N ALA A 105 7.84 -11.35 -2.96
CA ALA A 105 6.86 -10.95 -3.97
C ALA A 105 6.51 -9.46 -3.82
N ALA A 106 6.43 -8.74 -4.95
CA ALA A 106 6.11 -7.31 -4.99
C ALA A 106 7.05 -6.45 -4.15
N CYS A 107 8.35 -6.60 -4.34
CA CYS A 107 9.39 -5.96 -3.52
C CYS A 107 9.65 -4.47 -3.83
N SER A 108 9.00 -3.89 -4.84
CA SER A 108 9.13 -2.48 -5.24
C SER A 108 10.60 -2.06 -5.41
N THR A 109 11.13 -1.23 -4.50
CA THR A 109 12.50 -0.69 -4.56
C THR A 109 13.57 -1.61 -3.95
N GLY A 110 13.19 -2.79 -3.48
CA GLY A 110 14.11 -3.77 -2.91
C GLY A 110 14.28 -3.69 -1.40
N ASP A 111 13.55 -2.84 -0.71
CA ASP A 111 13.68 -2.67 0.75
C ASP A 111 13.37 -3.96 1.51
N GLU A 112 12.36 -4.73 1.07
CA GLU A 112 12.01 -6.01 1.70
C GLU A 112 13.06 -7.11 1.49
N PRO A 113 13.54 -7.41 0.26
CA PRO A 113 14.56 -8.44 0.09
C PRO A 113 15.89 -8.07 0.77
N TYR A 114 16.28 -6.82 0.77
CA TYR A 114 17.45 -6.38 1.54
C TYR A 114 17.25 -6.51 3.05
N SER A 115 16.05 -6.21 3.55
CA SER A 115 15.70 -6.46 4.96
C SER A 115 15.77 -7.94 5.32
N LEU A 116 15.31 -8.83 4.43
CA LEU A 116 15.43 -10.28 4.61
C LEU A 116 16.88 -10.72 4.73
N VAL A 117 17.75 -10.23 3.85
CA VAL A 117 19.20 -10.54 3.91
C VAL A 117 19.81 -10.04 5.21
N MET A 118 19.52 -8.82 5.63
CA MET A 118 20.02 -8.27 6.88
C MET A 118 19.53 -9.06 8.11
N ALA A 119 18.25 -9.40 8.14
CA ALA A 119 17.66 -10.19 9.23
C ALA A 119 18.24 -11.61 9.30
N LEU A 120 18.39 -12.28 8.15
CA LEU A 120 18.98 -13.62 8.07
C LEU A 120 20.46 -13.61 8.40
N SER A 121 21.20 -12.55 8.09
CA SER A 121 22.63 -12.45 8.42
C SER A 121 22.92 -12.44 9.92
N ARG A 122 21.92 -12.07 10.72
CA ARG A 122 22.00 -12.18 12.18
C ARG A 122 21.83 -13.61 12.70
N GLN A 123 21.19 -14.46 11.90
CA GLN A 123 20.92 -15.86 12.23
C GLN A 123 22.03 -16.78 11.68
N VAL A 124 22.53 -16.49 10.48
CA VAL A 124 23.51 -17.29 9.76
C VAL A 124 24.57 -16.39 9.14
N PRO A 125 25.89 -16.69 9.31
CA PRO A 125 26.93 -15.89 8.68
C PRO A 125 26.83 -15.88 7.15
N LEU A 126 26.99 -14.70 6.54
CA LEU A 126 26.90 -14.51 5.09
C LEU A 126 28.06 -15.17 4.32
N ALA A 127 29.19 -15.37 4.98
CA ALA A 127 30.43 -15.87 4.34
C ALA A 127 30.48 -17.40 4.17
N ASN A 128 29.41 -18.13 4.48
CA ASN A 128 29.41 -19.59 4.40
C ASN A 128 28.36 -20.12 3.44
#